data_2ca344345a3dc75cbefc556732a70324
#
_entry.id   2ca344345a3dc75cbefc556732a70324
#
_cell.length_a   1.000
_cell.length_b   1.000
_cell.length_c   1.000
_cell.angle_alpha   90.00
_cell.angle_beta   90.00
_cell.angle_gamma   90.00
#
_symmetry.space_group_name_H-M   'P 1'
#
loop_
_entity.id
_entity.type
_entity.pdbx_description
1 polymer ?
#
loop_
_entity_poly.entity_id
_entity_poly.type
_entity_poly.pdbx_seq_one_letter_code
_entity_poly.pdbx_strand_id
1 'polypeptide(L)'
;MVYDSRKVVPGCLFLCIGGANFDGHDFAAQVAEQGAGVLVVQKDVELPENVDVTVVKVADTRYAMAFISAAWFGHPAEKLKVIGITGTKGKTTTTYLVKSILENAGYKVGLVGTIEVIIGDEHIHANNTTPESYLLQEYFARMVEAGLDTVVMEVSSQALMLHRTQGFVFDYGIFTNLEPDHIGPNEHASFEEYLHCKGLLFKQCKVGIVNGDDEHWQAVTEGHTCTLESFGMGEHCMLRAENRQLVHKPGELGVTFHVAGLMDFDVEVPMPGRFSVYNALAAIAICRHFKVDEENIKKALLQAKVKGRIEMIK
;
A
#
# COMPACT_ATOMS: atom_id res chain seq x y z
N MET A 1 -5.71 -14.88 17.90
CA MET A 1 -6.70 -14.52 16.87
C MET A 1 -6.37 -15.24 15.57
N VAL A 2 -7.32 -15.84 14.88
CA VAL A 2 -7.15 -16.56 13.61
C VAL A 2 -8.37 -16.35 12.70
N TYR A 3 -8.18 -16.49 11.39
CA TYR A 3 -9.23 -16.44 10.35
C TYR A 3 -9.08 -17.59 9.33
N ASP A 4 -8.18 -18.52 9.61
CA ASP A 4 -8.00 -19.78 8.86
C ASP A 4 -8.41 -20.93 9.78
N SER A 5 -9.46 -21.68 9.42
CA SER A 5 -10.02 -22.78 10.23
C SER A 5 -9.01 -23.91 10.55
N ARG A 6 -7.95 -24.03 9.74
CA ARG A 6 -6.87 -25.00 9.96
C ARG A 6 -5.89 -24.60 11.07
N LYS A 7 -5.95 -23.32 11.51
CA LYS A 7 -5.08 -22.75 12.55
C LYS A 7 -5.79 -22.53 13.88
N VAL A 8 -6.99 -23.07 14.04
CA VAL A 8 -7.77 -22.96 15.27
C VAL A 8 -7.06 -23.69 16.40
N VAL A 9 -7.01 -23.04 17.55
CA VAL A 9 -6.52 -23.60 18.82
C VAL A 9 -7.55 -23.29 19.92
N PRO A 10 -7.64 -24.10 20.98
CA PRO A 10 -8.57 -23.86 22.09
C PRO A 10 -8.44 -22.45 22.67
N GLY A 11 -9.57 -21.80 22.90
CA GLY A 11 -9.67 -20.43 23.42
C GLY A 11 -9.37 -19.33 22.40
N CYS A 12 -9.10 -19.64 21.12
CA CYS A 12 -8.83 -18.60 20.12
C CYS A 12 -10.08 -17.79 19.78
N LEU A 13 -9.87 -16.55 19.32
CA LEU A 13 -10.86 -15.78 18.61
C LEU A 13 -10.75 -16.12 17.11
N PHE A 14 -11.85 -16.59 16.52
CA PHE A 14 -11.97 -16.90 15.10
C PHE A 14 -12.84 -15.88 14.38
N LEU A 15 -12.34 -15.33 13.27
CA LEU A 15 -13.08 -14.41 12.42
C LEU A 15 -13.62 -15.15 11.19
N CYS A 16 -14.94 -15.17 11.05
CA CYS A 16 -15.64 -15.72 9.89
C CYS A 16 -15.65 -14.70 8.75
N ILE A 17 -14.65 -14.73 7.88
CA ILE A 17 -14.60 -13.82 6.72
C ILE A 17 -15.06 -14.51 5.45
N GLY A 18 -15.87 -13.81 4.65
CA GLY A 18 -16.24 -14.24 3.30
C GLY A 18 -15.05 -14.07 2.33
N GLY A 19 -14.74 -15.13 1.59
CA GLY A 19 -13.76 -15.12 0.50
C GLY A 19 -14.41 -15.42 -0.85
N ALA A 20 -13.65 -15.33 -1.94
CA ALA A 20 -14.16 -15.61 -3.28
C ALA A 20 -14.62 -17.07 -3.48
N ASN A 21 -13.94 -18.02 -2.82
CA ASN A 21 -14.19 -19.46 -2.99
C ASN A 21 -14.74 -20.14 -1.73
N PHE A 22 -14.56 -19.55 -0.55
CA PHE A 22 -14.94 -20.12 0.74
C PHE A 22 -15.49 -19.03 1.64
N ASP A 23 -16.51 -19.36 2.42
CA ASP A 23 -17.04 -18.50 3.47
C ASP A 23 -16.62 -19.05 4.83
N GLY A 24 -15.93 -18.26 5.63
CA GLY A 24 -15.52 -18.61 6.98
C GLY A 24 -16.68 -18.98 7.91
N HIS A 25 -17.89 -18.47 7.63
CA HIS A 25 -19.11 -18.80 8.39
C HIS A 25 -19.52 -20.27 8.25
N ASP A 26 -19.20 -20.91 7.12
CA ASP A 26 -19.53 -22.33 6.89
C ASP A 26 -18.72 -23.25 7.81
N PHE A 27 -17.67 -22.74 8.40
CA PHE A 27 -16.80 -23.47 9.34
C PHE A 27 -17.13 -23.16 10.82
N ALA A 28 -18.13 -22.30 11.11
CA ALA A 28 -18.42 -21.84 12.48
C ALA A 28 -18.68 -22.99 13.47
N ALA A 29 -19.48 -23.97 13.11
CA ALA A 29 -19.74 -25.15 13.94
C ALA A 29 -18.45 -25.95 14.19
N GLN A 30 -17.70 -26.25 13.14
CA GLN A 30 -16.44 -27.01 13.23
C GLN A 30 -15.42 -26.31 14.15
N VAL A 31 -15.21 -25.00 14.00
CA VAL A 31 -14.22 -24.29 14.82
C VAL A 31 -14.68 -24.11 16.26
N ALA A 32 -15.99 -24.03 16.52
CA ALA A 32 -16.54 -24.06 17.86
C ALA A 32 -16.27 -25.44 18.55
N GLU A 33 -16.48 -26.56 17.85
CA GLU A 33 -16.15 -27.89 18.33
C GLU A 33 -14.66 -28.08 18.56
N GLN A 34 -13.79 -27.39 17.80
CA GLN A 34 -12.33 -27.37 18.01
C GLN A 34 -11.93 -26.51 19.21
N GLY A 35 -12.89 -25.88 19.91
CA GLY A 35 -12.67 -25.12 21.12
C GLY A 35 -12.35 -23.64 20.90
N ALA A 36 -12.75 -23.04 19.78
CA ALA A 36 -12.71 -21.59 19.65
C ALA A 36 -13.53 -20.93 20.79
N GLY A 37 -12.95 -19.97 21.49
CA GLY A 37 -13.61 -19.28 22.59
C GLY A 37 -14.52 -18.13 22.13
N VAL A 38 -14.22 -17.53 20.97
CA VAL A 38 -14.99 -16.43 20.40
C VAL A 38 -15.10 -16.60 18.89
N LEU A 39 -16.32 -16.43 18.35
CA LEU A 39 -16.59 -16.30 16.91
C LEU A 39 -17.03 -14.88 16.60
N VAL A 40 -16.39 -14.25 15.62
CA VAL A 40 -16.84 -12.97 15.05
C VAL A 40 -17.52 -13.27 13.70
N VAL A 41 -18.80 -12.93 13.59
CA VAL A 41 -19.65 -13.28 12.44
C VAL A 41 -20.41 -12.04 11.92
N GLN A 42 -20.79 -12.03 10.64
CA GLN A 42 -21.65 -10.98 10.08
C GLN A 42 -23.06 -11.49 9.71
N LYS A 43 -23.28 -12.79 9.81
CA LYS A 43 -24.60 -13.42 9.63
C LYS A 43 -24.82 -14.46 10.73
N ASP A 44 -26.05 -14.92 10.92
CA ASP A 44 -26.37 -15.97 11.86
C ASP A 44 -25.68 -17.28 11.46
N VAL A 45 -25.20 -18.02 12.44
CA VAL A 45 -24.53 -19.31 12.28
C VAL A 45 -25.19 -20.34 13.17
N GLU A 46 -25.33 -21.57 12.67
CA GLU A 46 -25.83 -22.69 13.45
C GLU A 46 -24.67 -23.32 14.21
N LEU A 47 -24.84 -23.50 15.51
CA LEU A 47 -23.82 -24.08 16.39
C LEU A 47 -24.38 -25.30 17.11
N PRO A 48 -23.56 -26.31 17.41
CA PRO A 48 -23.96 -27.44 18.25
C PRO A 48 -24.36 -26.99 19.67
N GLU A 49 -25.35 -27.64 20.27
CA GLU A 49 -25.88 -27.28 21.61
C GLU A 49 -24.86 -27.40 22.75
N ASN A 50 -23.82 -28.21 22.55
CA ASN A 50 -22.83 -28.56 23.59
C ASN A 50 -21.52 -27.79 23.47
N VAL A 51 -21.46 -26.72 22.67
CA VAL A 51 -20.25 -25.88 22.57
C VAL A 51 -20.37 -24.64 23.44
N ASP A 52 -19.31 -24.30 24.14
CA ASP A 52 -19.20 -23.06 24.92
C ASP A 52 -18.36 -22.05 24.12
N VAL A 53 -19.05 -21.21 23.36
CA VAL A 53 -18.42 -20.21 22.50
C VAL A 53 -19.21 -18.90 22.54
N THR A 54 -18.50 -17.79 22.66
CA THR A 54 -19.10 -16.44 22.57
C THR A 54 -19.23 -16.03 21.11
N VAL A 55 -20.43 -15.69 20.67
CA VAL A 55 -20.69 -15.20 19.31
C VAL A 55 -20.84 -13.68 19.31
N VAL A 56 -19.99 -12.98 18.56
CA VAL A 56 -20.03 -11.54 18.35
C VAL A 56 -20.49 -11.25 16.93
N LYS A 57 -21.69 -10.69 16.77
CA LYS A 57 -22.24 -10.32 15.46
C LYS A 57 -21.87 -8.87 15.14
N VAL A 58 -21.28 -8.65 13.96
CA VAL A 58 -20.86 -7.36 13.43
C VAL A 58 -21.47 -7.12 12.04
N ALA A 59 -21.50 -5.88 11.58
CA ALA A 59 -22.03 -5.55 10.26
C ALA A 59 -21.13 -6.08 9.11
N ASP A 60 -19.82 -6.05 9.30
CA ASP A 60 -18.81 -6.51 8.35
C ASP A 60 -17.62 -7.09 9.11
N THR A 61 -17.34 -8.37 8.88
CA THR A 61 -16.25 -9.09 9.56
C THR A 61 -14.87 -8.70 9.07
N ARG A 62 -14.71 -8.27 7.81
CA ARG A 62 -13.42 -7.77 7.29
C ARG A 62 -13.07 -6.41 7.89
N TYR A 63 -14.07 -5.52 7.98
CA TYR A 63 -13.91 -4.23 8.66
C TYR A 63 -13.57 -4.44 10.14
N ALA A 64 -14.30 -5.30 10.85
CA ALA A 64 -14.03 -5.65 12.24
C ALA A 64 -12.62 -6.25 12.43
N MET A 65 -12.20 -7.16 11.51
CA MET A 65 -10.88 -7.76 11.56
C MET A 65 -9.77 -6.71 11.54
N ALA A 66 -9.90 -5.66 10.74
CA ALA A 66 -8.89 -4.62 10.64
C ALA A 66 -8.66 -3.91 11.99
N PHE A 67 -9.73 -3.53 12.68
CA PHE A 67 -9.63 -2.86 13.99
C PHE A 67 -9.23 -3.80 15.11
N ILE A 68 -9.74 -5.02 15.12
CA ILE A 68 -9.34 -6.04 16.11
C ILE A 68 -7.87 -6.37 15.94
N SER A 69 -7.37 -6.48 14.70
CA SER A 69 -5.96 -6.74 14.43
C SER A 69 -5.07 -5.58 14.87
N ALA A 70 -5.46 -4.34 14.59
CA ALA A 70 -4.72 -3.17 15.05
C ALA A 70 -4.59 -3.17 16.58
N ALA A 71 -5.68 -3.40 17.30
CA ALA A 71 -5.68 -3.49 18.77
C ALA A 71 -4.87 -4.70 19.26
N TRP A 72 -5.01 -5.87 18.62
CA TRP A 72 -4.28 -7.09 18.97
C TRP A 72 -2.76 -6.91 18.95
N PHE A 73 -2.26 -6.19 17.96
CA PHE A 73 -0.83 -5.89 17.82
C PHE A 73 -0.39 -4.57 18.49
N GLY A 74 -1.27 -3.91 19.26
CA GLY A 74 -0.95 -2.70 20.00
C GLY A 74 -0.73 -1.46 19.12
N HIS A 75 -1.55 -1.31 18.06
CA HIS A 75 -1.57 -0.18 17.12
C HIS A 75 -0.20 0.16 16.52
N PRO A 76 0.50 -0.79 15.91
CA PRO A 76 1.88 -0.60 15.46
C PRO A 76 2.03 0.49 14.40
N ALA A 77 1.00 0.74 13.59
CA ALA A 77 1.00 1.82 12.60
C ALA A 77 1.18 3.22 13.20
N GLU A 78 0.80 3.44 14.46
CA GLU A 78 1.00 4.72 15.15
C GLU A 78 2.48 5.01 15.47
N LYS A 79 3.32 3.97 15.45
CA LYS A 79 4.76 4.05 15.70
C LYS A 79 5.58 4.14 14.42
N LEU A 80 4.94 4.09 13.26
CA LEU A 80 5.55 4.15 11.94
C LEU A 80 5.03 5.35 11.15
N LYS A 81 5.83 5.88 10.24
CA LYS A 81 5.32 6.71 9.14
C LYS A 81 4.83 5.80 8.03
N VAL A 82 3.52 5.80 7.78
CA VAL A 82 2.91 4.90 6.81
C VAL A 82 2.64 5.63 5.50
N ILE A 83 3.28 5.17 4.41
CA ILE A 83 3.14 5.71 3.06
C ILE A 83 2.41 4.68 2.21
N GLY A 84 1.22 5.02 1.69
CA GLY A 84 0.45 4.17 0.79
C GLY A 84 0.51 4.67 -0.65
N ILE A 85 0.75 3.77 -1.61
CA ILE A 85 0.83 4.09 -3.04
C ILE A 85 -0.23 3.31 -3.80
N THR A 86 -1.17 4.03 -4.43
CA THR A 86 -2.21 3.45 -5.29
C THR A 86 -2.09 3.94 -6.73
N GLY A 87 -2.74 3.26 -7.64
CA GLY A 87 -2.76 3.53 -9.07
C GLY A 87 -2.84 2.24 -9.88
N THR A 88 -3.03 2.34 -11.18
CA THR A 88 -3.01 1.17 -12.05
C THR A 88 -1.58 0.67 -12.24
N LYS A 89 -0.67 1.54 -12.64
CA LYS A 89 0.75 1.22 -12.92
C LYS A 89 1.68 2.08 -12.06
N GLY A 90 2.93 1.65 -11.92
CA GLY A 90 3.97 2.42 -11.25
C GLY A 90 4.07 2.21 -9.73
N LYS A 91 3.11 1.57 -9.07
CA LYS A 91 3.13 1.32 -7.61
C LYS A 91 4.46 0.72 -7.14
N THR A 92 4.81 -0.44 -7.66
CA THR A 92 6.05 -1.16 -7.30
C THR A 92 7.29 -0.30 -7.52
N THR A 93 7.42 0.30 -8.70
CA THR A 93 8.59 1.16 -9.01
C THR A 93 8.68 2.33 -8.03
N THR A 94 7.58 3.05 -7.81
CA THR A 94 7.56 4.19 -6.88
C THR A 94 7.86 3.74 -5.45
N THR A 95 7.35 2.59 -5.00
CA THR A 95 7.61 2.05 -3.66
C THR A 95 9.10 1.80 -3.42
N TYR A 96 9.79 1.18 -4.40
CA TYR A 96 11.24 0.95 -4.32
C TYR A 96 12.05 2.26 -4.40
N LEU A 97 11.63 3.22 -5.24
CA LEU A 97 12.28 4.53 -5.31
C LEU A 97 12.16 5.29 -3.99
N VAL A 98 10.98 5.34 -3.39
CA VAL A 98 10.76 5.97 -2.07
C VAL A 98 11.64 5.32 -1.02
N LYS A 99 11.63 3.97 -0.94
CA LYS A 99 12.49 3.23 -0.01
C LYS A 99 13.96 3.58 -0.20
N SER A 100 14.45 3.54 -1.44
CA SER A 100 15.85 3.85 -1.78
C SER A 100 16.25 5.27 -1.36
N ILE A 101 15.43 6.28 -1.63
CA ILE A 101 15.71 7.67 -1.28
C ILE A 101 15.75 7.86 0.24
N LEU A 102 14.74 7.33 0.95
CA LEU A 102 14.65 7.47 2.40
C LEU A 102 15.79 6.73 3.11
N GLU A 103 16.15 5.53 2.67
CA GLU A 103 17.28 4.77 3.25
C GLU A 103 18.63 5.45 3.00
N ASN A 104 18.84 6.03 1.80
CA ASN A 104 20.04 6.80 1.52
C ASN A 104 20.14 8.04 2.40
N ALA A 105 19.03 8.57 2.87
CA ALA A 105 18.96 9.68 3.83
C ALA A 105 19.02 9.21 5.31
N GLY A 106 19.18 7.92 5.58
CA GLY A 106 19.38 7.36 6.92
C GLY A 106 18.09 6.90 7.62
N TYR A 107 16.93 6.91 6.96
CA TYR A 107 15.69 6.34 7.50
C TYR A 107 15.72 4.81 7.43
N LYS A 108 15.03 4.16 8.36
CA LYS A 108 14.88 2.70 8.38
C LYS A 108 13.50 2.33 7.82
N VAL A 109 13.48 1.85 6.58
CA VAL A 109 12.25 1.73 5.80
C VAL A 109 11.86 0.28 5.55
N GLY A 110 10.67 -0.11 6.03
CA GLY A 110 10.01 -1.35 5.61
C GLY A 110 9.28 -1.19 4.29
N LEU A 111 9.05 -2.31 3.60
CA LEU A 111 8.31 -2.35 2.34
C LEU A 111 7.26 -3.44 2.37
N VAL A 112 6.05 -3.13 1.89
CA VAL A 112 4.98 -4.11 1.62
C VAL A 112 4.54 -3.94 0.16
N GLY A 113 4.75 -4.95 -0.68
CA GLY A 113 4.44 -4.82 -2.10
C GLY A 113 4.18 -6.13 -2.81
N THR A 114 3.93 -6.03 -4.10
CA THR A 114 3.59 -7.17 -4.98
C THR A 114 4.68 -8.23 -5.05
N ILE A 115 5.94 -7.82 -4.97
CA ILE A 115 7.08 -8.74 -5.10
C ILE A 115 7.39 -9.38 -3.75
N GLU A 116 7.49 -8.57 -2.73
CA GLU A 116 7.96 -9.01 -1.41
C GLU A 116 7.55 -8.04 -0.30
N VAL A 117 7.66 -8.51 0.94
CA VAL A 117 7.65 -7.68 2.14
C VAL A 117 9.08 -7.65 2.68
N ILE A 118 9.58 -6.46 3.03
CA ILE A 118 10.93 -6.26 3.55
C ILE A 118 10.85 -5.69 4.97
N ILE A 119 11.46 -6.40 5.93
CA ILE A 119 11.54 -6.00 7.34
C ILE A 119 13.01 -6.06 7.77
N GLY A 120 13.71 -4.92 7.75
CA GLY A 120 15.16 -4.92 7.90
C GLY A 120 15.85 -5.74 6.81
N ASP A 121 16.59 -6.77 7.20
CA ASP A 121 17.27 -7.70 6.28
C ASP A 121 16.39 -8.89 5.85
N GLU A 122 15.19 -9.02 6.40
CA GLU A 122 14.29 -10.11 6.08
C GLU A 122 13.47 -9.80 4.83
N HIS A 123 13.45 -10.74 3.88
CA HIS A 123 12.70 -10.69 2.64
C HIS A 123 11.65 -11.81 2.63
N ILE A 124 10.38 -11.45 2.63
CA ILE A 124 9.24 -12.38 2.67
C ILE A 124 8.53 -12.32 1.33
N HIS A 125 8.32 -13.48 0.70
CA HIS A 125 7.56 -13.55 -0.55
C HIS A 125 6.11 -13.07 -0.34
N ALA A 126 5.64 -12.17 -1.18
CA ALA A 126 4.29 -11.65 -1.11
C ALA A 126 3.29 -12.56 -1.84
N ASN A 127 2.20 -12.93 -1.18
CA ASN A 127 1.09 -13.64 -1.80
C ASN A 127 0.06 -12.69 -2.43
N ASN A 128 -0.01 -11.46 -1.93
CA ASN A 128 -0.88 -10.39 -2.40
C ASN A 128 -0.13 -9.07 -2.41
N THR A 129 -0.47 -8.18 -3.33
CA THR A 129 0.06 -6.81 -3.34
C THR A 129 -0.12 -6.10 -2.00
N THR A 130 -1.29 -6.26 -1.41
CA THR A 130 -1.65 -5.74 -0.08
C THR A 130 -2.22 -6.90 0.73
N PRO A 131 -1.56 -7.31 1.81
CA PRO A 131 -2.01 -8.42 2.67
C PRO A 131 -3.38 -8.18 3.31
N GLU A 132 -4.01 -9.24 3.83
CA GLU A 132 -5.15 -9.12 4.73
C GLU A 132 -4.77 -8.32 5.99
N SER A 133 -5.74 -7.62 6.58
CA SER A 133 -5.49 -6.67 7.67
C SER A 133 -4.77 -7.28 8.87
N TYR A 134 -5.04 -8.53 9.22
CA TYR A 134 -4.31 -9.24 10.28
C TYR A 134 -2.81 -9.32 9.99
N LEU A 135 -2.46 -9.83 8.80
CA LEU A 135 -1.08 -10.01 8.40
C LEU A 135 -0.36 -8.67 8.20
N LEU A 136 -1.08 -7.64 7.73
CA LEU A 136 -0.55 -6.29 7.59
C LEU A 136 -0.16 -5.70 8.95
N GLN A 137 -1.02 -5.83 9.96
CA GLN A 137 -0.74 -5.38 11.32
C GLN A 137 0.39 -6.17 11.97
N GLU A 138 0.47 -7.49 11.71
CA GLU A 138 1.60 -8.33 12.14
C GLU A 138 2.93 -7.83 11.55
N TYR A 139 2.96 -7.53 10.24
CA TYR A 139 4.15 -6.97 9.61
C TYR A 139 4.53 -5.61 10.19
N PHE A 140 3.57 -4.74 10.46
CA PHE A 140 3.84 -3.46 11.12
C PHE A 140 4.41 -3.64 12.53
N ALA A 141 3.88 -4.58 13.32
CA ALA A 141 4.42 -4.89 14.63
C ALA A 141 5.87 -5.36 14.56
N ARG A 142 6.17 -6.28 13.64
CA ARG A 142 7.54 -6.78 13.40
C ARG A 142 8.49 -5.67 12.90
N MET A 143 8.00 -4.75 12.07
CA MET A 143 8.79 -3.58 11.65
C MET A 143 9.15 -2.69 12.84
N VAL A 144 8.19 -2.43 13.74
CA VAL A 144 8.45 -1.68 14.98
C VAL A 144 9.46 -2.40 15.88
N GLU A 145 9.32 -3.71 16.06
CA GLU A 145 10.25 -4.54 16.84
C GLU A 145 11.66 -4.54 16.24
N ALA A 146 11.77 -4.53 14.90
CA ALA A 146 13.04 -4.40 14.19
C ALA A 146 13.62 -2.97 14.22
N GLY A 147 12.93 -2.02 14.84
CA GLY A 147 13.37 -0.63 14.96
C GLY A 147 13.27 0.17 13.66
N LEU A 148 12.37 -0.20 12.75
CA LEU A 148 12.04 0.61 11.59
C LEU A 148 11.17 1.79 12.01
N ASP A 149 11.28 2.90 11.28
CA ASP A 149 10.55 4.14 11.55
C ASP A 149 9.49 4.48 10.49
N THR A 150 9.63 3.87 9.32
CA THR A 150 8.81 4.15 8.14
C THR A 150 8.45 2.86 7.41
N VAL A 151 7.27 2.79 6.84
CA VAL A 151 6.87 1.76 5.90
C VAL A 151 6.29 2.38 4.65
N VAL A 152 6.73 1.91 3.49
CA VAL A 152 6.13 2.23 2.21
C VAL A 152 5.43 1.00 1.65
N MET A 153 4.17 1.16 1.22
CA MET A 153 3.39 0.02 0.78
C MET A 153 2.57 0.29 -0.49
N GLU A 154 2.44 -0.74 -1.31
CA GLU A 154 1.50 -0.76 -2.41
C GLU A 154 0.08 -0.98 -1.87
N VAL A 155 -0.86 -0.14 -2.30
CA VAL A 155 -2.27 -0.21 -1.91
C VAL A 155 -3.11 -0.50 -3.15
N SER A 156 -3.60 -1.73 -3.28
CA SER A 156 -4.49 -2.12 -4.37
C SER A 156 -5.91 -1.60 -4.12
N SER A 157 -6.66 -1.33 -5.19
CA SER A 157 -8.08 -0.95 -5.10
C SER A 157 -8.92 -2.02 -4.40
N GLN A 158 -8.63 -3.30 -4.67
CA GLN A 158 -9.29 -4.42 -4.03
C GLN A 158 -9.02 -4.48 -2.52
N ALA A 159 -7.80 -4.11 -2.08
CA ALA A 159 -7.49 -4.05 -0.66
C ALA A 159 -8.29 -2.95 0.07
N LEU A 160 -8.47 -1.80 -0.58
CA LEU A 160 -9.32 -0.72 -0.08
C LEU A 160 -10.79 -1.16 -0.01
N MET A 161 -11.30 -1.80 -1.07
CA MET A 161 -12.66 -2.35 -1.14
C MET A 161 -12.91 -3.39 -0.04
N LEU A 162 -11.94 -4.26 0.23
CA LEU A 162 -12.03 -5.35 1.21
C LEU A 162 -11.54 -4.96 2.61
N HIS A 163 -11.45 -3.68 2.92
CA HIS A 163 -11.08 -3.13 4.23
C HIS A 163 -9.72 -3.61 4.78
N ARG A 164 -8.79 -4.08 3.91
CA ARG A 164 -7.49 -4.59 4.34
C ARG A 164 -6.60 -3.54 4.98
N THR A 165 -6.83 -2.27 4.65
CA THR A 165 -6.07 -1.13 5.15
C THR A 165 -6.81 -0.32 6.23
N GLN A 166 -7.97 -0.78 6.71
CA GLN A 166 -8.66 -0.14 7.82
C GLN A 166 -7.91 -0.39 9.15
N GLY A 167 -8.30 0.33 10.20
CA GLY A 167 -7.69 0.22 11.53
C GLY A 167 -6.46 1.10 11.76
N PHE A 168 -6.03 1.90 10.75
CA PHE A 168 -4.99 2.93 10.88
C PHE A 168 -5.19 4.04 9.85
N VAL A 169 -4.42 5.11 9.96
CA VAL A 169 -4.42 6.23 9.01
C VAL A 169 -3.04 6.33 8.37
N PHE A 170 -2.99 6.43 7.05
CA PHE A 170 -1.75 6.71 6.33
C PHE A 170 -1.26 8.13 6.65
N ASP A 171 0.03 8.33 6.87
CA ASP A 171 0.59 9.67 6.91
C ASP A 171 0.54 10.30 5.52
N TYR A 172 0.80 9.47 4.48
CA TYR A 172 0.81 9.90 3.08
C TYR A 172 0.13 8.89 2.17
N GLY A 173 -0.72 9.38 1.26
CA GLY A 173 -1.33 8.61 0.18
C GLY A 173 -0.88 9.13 -1.18
N ILE A 174 -0.38 8.25 -2.07
CA ILE A 174 0.09 8.62 -3.40
C ILE A 174 -0.81 8.00 -4.46
N PHE A 175 -1.26 8.81 -5.44
CA PHE A 175 -1.93 8.35 -6.65
C PHE A 175 -1.03 8.52 -7.87
N THR A 176 -0.72 7.43 -8.55
CA THR A 176 0.18 7.44 -9.72
C THR A 176 -0.55 7.63 -11.06
N ASN A 177 -1.58 6.86 -11.33
CA ASN A 177 -2.41 6.93 -12.54
C ASN A 177 -3.63 6.02 -12.45
N LEU A 178 -4.60 6.23 -13.35
CA LEU A 178 -5.75 5.34 -13.54
C LEU A 178 -5.94 5.01 -15.04
N GLU A 179 -5.91 3.73 -15.36
CA GLU A 179 -6.27 3.19 -16.67
C GLU A 179 -7.29 2.08 -16.47
N PRO A 180 -8.18 1.79 -17.45
CA PRO A 180 -9.08 0.64 -17.37
C PRO A 180 -8.29 -0.67 -17.17
N ASP A 181 -8.47 -1.27 -16.00
CA ASP A 181 -7.82 -2.51 -15.57
C ASP A 181 -8.64 -3.12 -14.42
N HIS A 182 -8.44 -4.39 -14.11
CA HIS A 182 -9.11 -5.05 -12.99
C HIS A 182 -10.65 -4.95 -12.99
N ILE A 183 -11.28 -5.03 -14.18
CA ILE A 183 -12.73 -5.04 -14.36
C ILE A 183 -13.13 -6.42 -14.87
N GLY A 184 -13.90 -7.18 -14.07
CA GLY A 184 -14.32 -8.52 -14.46
C GLY A 184 -14.85 -9.37 -13.30
N PRO A 185 -15.14 -10.64 -13.56
CA PRO A 185 -15.58 -11.57 -12.52
C PRO A 185 -14.52 -11.67 -11.39
N ASN A 186 -14.94 -11.50 -10.16
CA ASN A 186 -14.09 -11.47 -8.95
C ASN A 186 -13.12 -10.27 -8.84
N GLU A 187 -13.29 -9.27 -9.67
CA GLU A 187 -12.61 -7.99 -9.63
C GLU A 187 -13.64 -6.85 -9.41
N HIS A 188 -13.39 -5.65 -9.94
CA HIS A 188 -14.36 -4.56 -9.87
C HIS A 188 -15.50 -4.76 -10.89
N ALA A 189 -16.74 -4.43 -10.49
CA ALA A 189 -17.90 -4.53 -11.36
C ALA A 189 -17.89 -3.49 -12.49
N SER A 190 -17.24 -2.34 -12.29
CA SER A 190 -17.11 -1.27 -13.28
C SER A 190 -15.86 -0.42 -13.07
N PHE A 191 -15.57 0.43 -14.05
CA PHE A 191 -14.49 1.41 -13.95
C PHE A 191 -14.76 2.44 -12.84
N GLU A 192 -16.01 2.84 -12.64
CA GLU A 192 -16.43 3.77 -11.59
C GLU A 192 -16.19 3.18 -10.19
N GLU A 193 -16.48 1.90 -9.99
CA GLU A 193 -16.16 1.20 -8.75
C GLU A 193 -14.64 1.14 -8.53
N TYR A 194 -13.88 0.81 -9.57
CA TYR A 194 -12.41 0.76 -9.51
C TYR A 194 -11.81 2.11 -9.13
N LEU A 195 -12.29 3.19 -9.76
CA LEU A 195 -11.93 4.58 -9.46
C LEU A 195 -12.30 4.92 -8.01
N HIS A 196 -13.57 4.67 -7.62
CA HIS A 196 -14.04 4.93 -6.27
C HIS A 196 -13.19 4.23 -5.21
N CYS A 197 -12.88 2.95 -5.42
CA CYS A 197 -12.08 2.17 -4.48
C CYS A 197 -10.67 2.76 -4.29
N LYS A 198 -10.01 3.24 -5.36
CA LYS A 198 -8.72 3.94 -5.21
C LYS A 198 -8.85 5.23 -4.41
N GLY A 199 -9.97 5.94 -4.58
CA GLY A 199 -10.28 7.18 -3.87
C GLY A 199 -10.39 7.01 -2.34
N LEU A 200 -10.69 5.81 -1.85
CA LEU A 200 -10.77 5.54 -0.43
C LEU A 200 -9.45 5.83 0.32
N LEU A 201 -8.30 5.72 -0.36
CA LEU A 201 -7.02 6.09 0.23
C LEU A 201 -6.98 7.56 0.67
N PHE A 202 -7.59 8.46 -0.09
CA PHE A 202 -7.61 9.91 0.18
C PHE A 202 -8.61 10.31 1.27
N LYS A 203 -9.45 9.38 1.69
CA LYS A 203 -10.30 9.51 2.87
C LYS A 203 -9.64 8.93 4.13
N GLN A 204 -8.48 8.29 3.97
CA GLN A 204 -7.76 7.58 5.03
C GLN A 204 -6.29 8.02 5.16
N CYS A 205 -5.89 9.14 4.54
CA CYS A 205 -4.53 9.68 4.68
C CYS A 205 -4.55 11.13 5.19
N LYS A 206 -3.42 11.58 5.75
CA LYS A 206 -3.24 12.97 6.21
C LYS A 206 -2.87 13.91 5.07
N VAL A 207 -1.99 13.45 4.17
CA VAL A 207 -1.54 14.18 2.97
C VAL A 207 -1.71 13.27 1.76
N GLY A 208 -2.41 13.76 0.74
CA GLY A 208 -2.57 13.12 -0.55
C GLY A 208 -1.65 13.75 -1.60
N ILE A 209 -0.91 12.93 -2.33
CA ILE A 209 0.02 13.36 -3.38
C ILE A 209 -0.46 12.74 -4.69
N VAL A 210 -0.89 13.55 -5.64
CA VAL A 210 -1.56 13.07 -6.84
C VAL A 210 -0.79 13.41 -8.12
N ASN A 211 -0.81 12.52 -9.09
CA ASN A 211 -0.40 12.84 -10.45
C ASN A 211 -1.43 13.78 -11.08
N GLY A 212 -1.11 15.06 -11.14
CA GLY A 212 -2.00 16.07 -11.67
C GLY A 212 -2.21 16.02 -13.19
N ASP A 213 -1.37 15.27 -13.91
CA ASP A 213 -1.51 15.06 -15.36
C ASP A 213 -2.44 13.88 -15.70
N ASP A 214 -2.87 13.09 -14.73
CA ASP A 214 -3.85 12.03 -14.94
C ASP A 214 -5.26 12.64 -15.00
N GLU A 215 -6.03 12.36 -16.05
CA GLU A 215 -7.36 12.93 -16.24
C GLU A 215 -8.37 12.57 -15.15
N HIS A 216 -8.11 11.50 -14.39
CA HIS A 216 -9.02 11.01 -13.35
C HIS A 216 -8.67 11.49 -11.93
N TRP A 217 -7.59 12.25 -11.75
CA TRP A 217 -7.13 12.60 -10.40
C TRP A 217 -8.16 13.34 -9.55
N GLN A 218 -8.97 14.22 -10.17
CA GLN A 218 -10.03 14.95 -9.47
C GLN A 218 -11.14 14.02 -9.02
N ALA A 219 -11.56 13.09 -9.88
CA ALA A 219 -12.58 12.10 -9.56
C ALA A 219 -12.10 11.10 -8.50
N VAL A 220 -10.83 10.65 -8.57
CA VAL A 220 -10.21 9.76 -7.55
C VAL A 220 -10.16 10.46 -6.19
N THR A 221 -9.95 11.76 -6.13
CA THR A 221 -9.86 12.50 -4.87
C THR A 221 -11.20 13.11 -4.43
N GLU A 222 -12.29 12.83 -5.09
CA GLU A 222 -13.61 13.35 -4.71
C GLU A 222 -13.97 12.96 -3.27
N GLY A 223 -14.34 13.99 -2.47
CA GLY A 223 -14.66 13.81 -1.06
C GLY A 223 -13.46 13.42 -0.17
N HIS A 224 -12.22 13.75 -0.61
CA HIS A 224 -11.03 13.58 0.21
C HIS A 224 -11.12 14.36 1.53
N THR A 225 -10.39 13.91 2.54
CA THR A 225 -10.31 14.56 3.86
C THR A 225 -8.89 15.05 4.19
N CYS A 226 -7.95 14.83 3.29
CA CYS A 226 -6.53 15.14 3.44
C CYS A 226 -6.14 16.47 2.76
N THR A 227 -4.97 16.98 3.07
CA THR A 227 -4.33 18.02 2.27
C THR A 227 -3.84 17.44 0.95
N LEU A 228 -4.14 18.07 -0.20
CA LEU A 228 -3.70 17.59 -1.51
C LEU A 228 -2.50 18.38 -2.03
N GLU A 229 -1.55 17.65 -2.59
CA GLU A 229 -0.42 18.17 -3.37
C GLU A 229 -0.39 17.44 -4.72
N SER A 230 0.16 18.09 -5.75
CA SER A 230 0.24 17.50 -7.08
C SER A 230 1.65 17.45 -7.63
N PHE A 231 1.95 16.39 -8.39
CA PHE A 231 3.15 16.26 -9.20
C PHE A 231 2.79 15.95 -10.65
N GLY A 232 3.67 16.28 -11.59
CA GLY A 232 3.46 15.99 -13.01
C GLY A 232 4.42 16.74 -13.91
N MET A 233 4.11 16.82 -15.19
CA MET A 233 4.84 17.61 -16.20
C MET A 233 4.09 18.87 -16.58
N GLY A 234 2.79 18.96 -16.25
CA GLY A 234 1.96 20.12 -16.55
C GLY A 234 2.27 21.30 -15.63
N GLU A 235 2.16 22.52 -16.15
CA GLU A 235 2.42 23.76 -15.41
C GLU A 235 1.52 23.95 -14.19
N HIS A 236 0.38 23.27 -14.16
CA HIS A 236 -0.59 23.30 -13.05
C HIS A 236 -0.15 22.44 -11.85
N CYS A 237 0.86 21.59 -12.00
CA CYS A 237 1.35 20.75 -10.93
C CYS A 237 2.29 21.53 -9.98
N MET A 238 2.19 21.22 -8.67
CA MET A 238 3.01 21.89 -7.65
C MET A 238 4.49 21.48 -7.72
N LEU A 239 4.76 20.20 -8.00
CA LEU A 239 6.09 19.67 -8.27
C LEU A 239 6.14 19.19 -9.72
N ARG A 240 7.08 19.71 -10.52
CA ARG A 240 7.10 19.47 -11.96
C ARG A 240 8.41 18.89 -12.45
N ALA A 241 8.31 18.12 -13.55
CA ALA A 241 9.48 17.78 -14.38
C ALA A 241 9.50 18.62 -15.65
N GLU A 242 10.56 19.38 -15.82
CA GLU A 242 10.81 20.23 -16.99
C GLU A 242 12.07 19.71 -17.75
N ASN A 243 12.28 20.17 -18.97
CA ASN A 243 13.49 19.91 -19.77
C ASN A 243 13.90 18.42 -19.87
N ARG A 244 12.92 17.51 -19.97
CA ARG A 244 13.16 16.07 -20.04
C ARG A 244 13.99 15.69 -21.28
N GLN A 245 15.06 14.92 -21.04
CA GLN A 245 15.93 14.36 -22.09
C GLN A 245 16.15 12.86 -21.87
N LEU A 246 16.25 12.10 -22.96
CA LEU A 246 16.65 10.70 -22.88
C LEU A 246 18.17 10.60 -22.78
N VAL A 247 18.65 9.85 -21.80
CA VAL A 247 20.05 9.45 -21.73
C VAL A 247 20.23 8.23 -22.61
N HIS A 248 21.04 8.36 -23.65
CA HIS A 248 21.35 7.29 -24.58
C HIS A 248 22.87 7.21 -24.78
N LYS A 249 23.54 6.53 -23.87
CA LYS A 249 24.96 6.22 -23.96
C LYS A 249 25.13 4.70 -24.11
N PRO A 250 26.22 4.22 -24.74
CA PRO A 250 26.47 2.79 -24.83
C PRO A 250 26.44 2.11 -23.46
N GLY A 251 25.50 1.20 -23.26
CA GLY A 251 25.31 0.49 -21.97
C GLY A 251 24.54 1.24 -20.88
N GLU A 252 24.10 2.47 -21.15
CA GLU A 252 23.31 3.28 -20.21
C GLU A 252 22.03 3.77 -20.89
N LEU A 253 20.89 3.51 -20.25
CA LEU A 253 19.58 4.01 -20.67
C LEU A 253 18.94 4.72 -19.47
N GLY A 254 18.40 5.91 -19.68
CA GLY A 254 17.80 6.67 -18.60
C GLY A 254 17.04 7.89 -19.09
N VAL A 255 16.65 8.72 -18.15
CA VAL A 255 16.04 10.02 -18.39
C VAL A 255 16.63 11.04 -17.44
N THR A 256 16.94 12.23 -17.94
CA THR A 256 17.23 13.41 -17.13
C THR A 256 16.07 14.39 -17.22
N PHE A 257 15.84 15.12 -16.16
CA PHE A 257 14.89 16.23 -16.13
C PHE A 257 15.21 17.21 -15.00
N HIS A 258 14.73 18.41 -15.16
CA HIS A 258 14.76 19.42 -14.12
C HIS A 258 13.52 19.30 -13.23
N VAL A 259 13.70 19.20 -11.92
CA VAL A 259 12.62 19.27 -10.93
C VAL A 259 12.37 20.74 -10.63
N ALA A 260 11.13 21.20 -10.82
CA ALA A 260 10.72 22.59 -10.63
C ALA A 260 9.50 22.71 -9.69
N GLY A 261 9.28 23.89 -9.14
CA GLY A 261 8.14 24.21 -8.28
C GLY A 261 8.47 24.07 -6.79
N LEU A 262 8.01 23.02 -6.13
CA LEU A 262 8.29 22.82 -4.70
C LEU A 262 9.76 22.52 -4.39
N MET A 263 10.55 22.12 -5.38
CA MET A 263 12.00 21.92 -5.34
C MET A 263 12.59 22.41 -6.66
N ASP A 264 13.93 22.59 -6.71
CA ASP A 264 14.63 23.17 -7.86
C ASP A 264 16.01 22.52 -8.04
N PHE A 265 16.10 21.44 -8.85
CA PHE A 265 17.35 20.72 -9.14
C PHE A 265 17.22 19.79 -10.34
N ASP A 266 18.36 19.43 -10.92
CA ASP A 266 18.43 18.44 -11.99
C ASP A 266 18.60 17.03 -11.43
N VAL A 267 17.98 16.05 -12.10
CA VAL A 267 18.04 14.65 -11.71
C VAL A 267 18.18 13.73 -12.92
N GLU A 268 18.88 12.62 -12.72
CA GLU A 268 19.01 11.49 -13.65
C GLU A 268 18.42 10.23 -13.02
N VAL A 269 17.63 9.50 -13.81
CA VAL A 269 17.02 8.23 -13.45
C VAL A 269 17.44 7.18 -14.47
N PRO A 270 18.11 6.07 -14.06
CA PRO A 270 18.62 5.04 -14.98
C PRO A 270 17.52 4.10 -15.48
N MET A 271 16.34 4.62 -15.70
CA MET A 271 15.18 3.94 -16.27
C MET A 271 14.57 4.83 -17.34
N PRO A 272 14.49 4.36 -18.60
CA PRO A 272 13.98 5.16 -19.70
C PRO A 272 12.46 5.29 -19.66
N GLY A 273 11.95 6.29 -20.38
CA GLY A 273 10.53 6.45 -20.63
C GLY A 273 9.81 7.43 -19.71
N ARG A 274 8.62 7.84 -20.19
CA ARG A 274 7.79 8.85 -19.52
C ARG A 274 7.34 8.41 -18.12
N PHE A 275 7.03 7.13 -17.95
CA PHE A 275 6.59 6.58 -16.65
C PHE A 275 7.68 6.67 -15.56
N SER A 276 8.95 6.58 -15.95
CA SER A 276 10.05 6.72 -15.01
C SER A 276 10.13 8.13 -14.42
N VAL A 277 9.80 9.14 -15.20
CA VAL A 277 9.69 10.54 -14.71
C VAL A 277 8.59 10.68 -13.67
N TYR A 278 7.38 10.18 -13.95
CA TYR A 278 6.26 10.24 -12.99
C TYR A 278 6.56 9.47 -11.71
N ASN A 279 7.14 8.26 -11.81
CA ASN A 279 7.49 7.48 -10.64
C ASN A 279 8.57 8.16 -9.78
N ALA A 280 9.55 8.79 -10.42
CA ALA A 280 10.58 9.56 -9.73
C ALA A 280 10.01 10.82 -9.08
N LEU A 281 9.15 11.58 -9.80
CA LEU A 281 8.47 12.75 -9.22
C LEU A 281 7.61 12.38 -8.01
N ALA A 282 6.86 11.28 -8.08
CA ALA A 282 6.07 10.79 -6.95
C ALA A 282 6.96 10.47 -5.74
N ALA A 283 8.13 9.84 -5.98
CA ALA A 283 9.09 9.54 -4.93
C ALA A 283 9.76 10.80 -4.36
N ILE A 284 10.10 11.77 -5.20
CA ILE A 284 10.64 13.07 -4.78
C ILE A 284 9.61 13.83 -3.94
N ALA A 285 8.36 13.88 -4.40
CA ALA A 285 7.27 14.58 -3.72
C ALA A 285 7.07 14.10 -2.28
N ILE A 286 7.11 12.79 -2.03
CA ILE A 286 6.99 12.26 -0.68
C ILE A 286 8.27 12.48 0.15
N CYS A 287 9.45 12.29 -0.45
CA CYS A 287 10.72 12.44 0.27
C CYS A 287 10.98 13.88 0.73
N ARG A 288 10.38 14.88 0.07
CA ARG A 288 10.38 16.27 0.51
C ARG A 288 9.77 16.43 1.92
N HIS A 289 8.73 15.70 2.26
CA HIS A 289 8.12 15.73 3.61
C HIS A 289 9.03 15.16 4.70
N PHE A 290 10.00 14.34 4.31
CA PHE A 290 11.05 13.81 5.18
C PHE A 290 12.28 14.73 5.23
N LYS A 291 12.23 15.89 4.57
CA LYS A 291 13.33 16.86 4.48
C LYS A 291 14.64 16.25 3.95
N VAL A 292 14.53 15.29 3.05
CA VAL A 292 15.66 14.70 2.36
C VAL A 292 16.30 15.77 1.47
N ASP A 293 17.59 15.95 1.56
CA ASP A 293 18.32 16.88 0.71
C ASP A 293 18.45 16.37 -0.73
N GLU A 294 18.69 17.30 -1.65
CA GLU A 294 18.76 17.02 -3.09
C GLU A 294 19.85 16.02 -3.46
N GLU A 295 21.02 16.07 -2.81
CA GLU A 295 22.12 15.19 -3.11
C GLU A 295 21.80 13.73 -2.75
N ASN A 296 21.12 13.51 -1.63
CA ASN A 296 20.63 12.19 -1.25
C ASN A 296 19.56 11.68 -2.23
N ILE A 297 18.66 12.56 -2.70
CA ILE A 297 17.66 12.21 -3.73
C ILE A 297 18.33 11.80 -5.04
N LYS A 298 19.23 12.64 -5.57
CA LYS A 298 19.96 12.40 -6.83
C LYS A 298 20.72 11.09 -6.78
N LYS A 299 21.50 10.89 -5.72
CA LYS A 299 22.31 9.67 -5.52
C LYS A 299 21.45 8.42 -5.46
N ALA A 300 20.36 8.45 -4.70
CA ALA A 300 19.48 7.31 -4.55
C ALA A 300 18.76 6.96 -5.87
N LEU A 301 18.25 7.95 -6.60
CA LEU A 301 17.60 7.73 -7.89
C LEU A 301 18.55 7.15 -8.93
N LEU A 302 19.79 7.65 -8.99
CA LEU A 302 20.82 7.14 -9.92
C LEU A 302 21.22 5.69 -9.62
N GLN A 303 21.17 5.28 -8.35
CA GLN A 303 21.53 3.93 -7.90
C GLN A 303 20.32 2.98 -7.79
N ALA A 304 19.12 3.48 -7.97
CA ALA A 304 17.91 2.73 -7.74
C ALA A 304 17.81 1.49 -8.66
N LYS A 305 17.57 0.35 -8.03
CA LYS A 305 17.29 -0.92 -8.70
C LYS A 305 15.90 -1.39 -8.28
N VAL A 306 15.06 -1.65 -9.25
CA VAL A 306 13.71 -2.16 -9.01
C VAL A 306 13.66 -3.60 -9.48
N LYS A 307 13.59 -4.54 -8.53
CA LYS A 307 13.53 -5.98 -8.80
C LYS A 307 12.38 -6.31 -9.76
N GLY A 308 12.65 -7.12 -10.78
CA GLY A 308 11.66 -7.49 -11.79
C GLY A 308 11.19 -6.36 -12.70
N ARG A 309 11.90 -5.22 -12.76
CA ARG A 309 11.59 -4.09 -13.64
C ARG A 309 12.88 -3.59 -14.29
N ILE A 310 12.89 -3.59 -15.64
CA ILE A 310 14.01 -3.08 -16.49
C ILE A 310 15.38 -3.58 -15.98
N GLU A 311 15.55 -4.89 -15.89
CA GLU A 311 16.85 -5.50 -15.65
C GLU A 311 17.59 -5.57 -16.97
N MET A 312 18.72 -4.88 -17.12
CA MET A 312 19.59 -5.06 -18.27
C MET A 312 20.30 -6.41 -18.17
N ILE A 313 19.96 -7.32 -19.04
CA ILE A 313 20.71 -8.57 -19.22
C ILE A 313 22.00 -8.20 -19.94
N LYS A 314 23.15 -8.39 -19.29
CA LYS A 314 24.47 -8.22 -19.90
C LYS A 314 24.82 -9.45 -20.71
#